data_a79f043c4d4d2aad73386c09b5df2591
#
_entry.id   a79f043c4d4d2aad73386c09b5df2591
#
_cell.length_a   1.000
_cell.length_b   1.000
_cell.length_c   1.000
_cell.angle_alpha   90.00
_cell.angle_beta   90.00
_cell.angle_gamma   90.00
#
_symmetry.space_group_name_H-M   'P 1'
#
loop_
_entity.id
_entity.type
_entity.pdbx_description
1 polymer ?
#
loop_
_entity_poly.entity_id
_entity_poly.type
_entity_poly.pdbx_seq_one_letter_code
_entity_poly.pdbx_strand_id
1 'polypeptide(L)'
;MYQVVLLNDDFTPMEFVVYILQSIFGYEHERSTQIMLAVHTKGKGVCGIFPKEIAEMKSHEINETAKAHEHPLISEIEPLTD
;
A
#
# COMPACT_ATOMS: atom_id res chain seq x y z
N MET A 1 -12.21 -9.76 8.16
CA MET A 1 -11.04 -9.46 7.31
C MET A 1 -10.98 -7.98 6.99
N TYR A 2 -9.78 -7.47 6.82
CA TYR A 2 -9.55 -6.06 6.51
C TYR A 2 -8.69 -5.96 5.26
N GLN A 3 -8.96 -4.97 4.44
CA GLN A 3 -8.08 -4.70 3.30
C GLN A 3 -7.13 -3.56 3.65
N VAL A 4 -5.87 -3.75 3.23
CA VAL A 4 -4.84 -2.72 3.33
C VAL A 4 -4.87 -1.94 2.03
N VAL A 5 -5.06 -0.63 2.12
CA VAL A 5 -5.15 0.23 0.94
C VAL A 5 -4.03 1.26 0.95
N LEU A 6 -3.66 1.69 -0.25
CA LEU A 6 -2.75 2.81 -0.46
C LEU A 6 -3.54 3.96 -1.07
N LEU A 7 -3.28 5.16 -0.57
CA LEU A 7 -3.91 6.38 -1.08
C LEU A 7 -2.92 7.09 -1.98
N ASN A 8 -3.40 7.56 -3.12
CA ASN A 8 -2.57 8.28 -4.06
C ASN A 8 -2.19 9.67 -3.52
N ASP A 9 -0.97 10.10 -3.84
CA ASP A 9 -0.53 11.46 -3.63
C ASP A 9 0.40 11.85 -4.80
N ASP A 10 0.60 13.13 -4.99
CA ASP A 10 1.34 13.63 -6.15
C ASP A 10 2.86 13.69 -5.93
N PHE A 11 3.33 13.36 -4.74
CA PHE A 11 4.73 13.56 -4.38
C PHE A 11 5.53 12.28 -4.21
N THR A 12 4.87 11.16 -3.92
CA THR A 12 5.56 9.88 -3.76
C THR A 12 5.89 9.29 -5.14
N PRO A 13 7.17 8.98 -5.41
CA PRO A 13 7.52 8.38 -6.71
C PRO A 13 6.85 7.03 -6.90
N MET A 14 6.44 6.75 -8.15
CA MET A 14 5.81 5.46 -8.49
C MET A 14 6.73 4.29 -8.15
N GLU A 15 8.01 4.43 -8.41
CA GLU A 15 8.99 3.39 -8.11
C GLU A 15 9.07 3.08 -6.62
N PHE A 16 8.82 4.07 -5.76
CA PHE A 16 8.78 3.83 -4.31
C PHE A 16 7.56 2.99 -3.93
N VAL A 17 6.42 3.24 -4.57
CA VAL A 17 5.20 2.45 -4.32
C VAL A 17 5.44 0.99 -4.73
N VAL A 18 6.08 0.77 -5.89
CA VAL A 18 6.45 -0.59 -6.33
C VAL A 18 7.39 -1.23 -5.32
N TYR A 19 8.39 -0.50 -4.85
CA TYR A 19 9.33 -0.98 -3.83
C TYR A 19 8.62 -1.42 -2.55
N ILE A 20 7.69 -0.61 -2.06
CA ILE A 20 6.90 -0.92 -0.87
C ILE A 20 6.12 -2.23 -1.05
N LEU A 21 5.48 -2.40 -2.20
CA LEU A 21 4.68 -3.59 -2.47
C LEU A 21 5.56 -4.84 -2.56
N GLN A 22 6.74 -4.72 -3.13
CA GLN A 22 7.66 -5.83 -3.21
C GLN A 22 8.27 -6.16 -1.85
N SER A 23 8.68 -5.16 -1.07
CA SER A 23 9.40 -5.39 0.17
C SER A 23 8.48 -5.79 1.33
N ILE A 24 7.29 -5.20 1.43
CA ILE A 24 6.39 -5.45 2.57
C ILE A 24 5.47 -6.63 2.31
N PHE A 25 5.00 -6.79 1.07
CA PHE A 25 4.06 -7.86 0.73
C PHE A 25 4.73 -9.04 0.01
N GLY A 26 5.96 -8.87 -0.48
CA GLY A 26 6.63 -9.92 -1.22
C GLY A 26 6.08 -10.16 -2.61
N TYR A 27 5.35 -9.21 -3.16
CA TYR A 27 4.78 -9.35 -4.50
C TYR A 27 5.87 -9.21 -5.56
N GLU A 28 5.71 -9.91 -6.67
CA GLU A 28 6.60 -9.75 -7.81
C GLU A 28 6.40 -8.37 -8.45
N HIS A 29 7.34 -7.98 -9.29
CA HIS A 29 7.36 -6.65 -9.90
C HIS A 29 6.08 -6.36 -10.71
N GLU A 30 5.61 -7.33 -11.48
CA GLU A 30 4.42 -7.14 -12.31
C GLU A 30 3.18 -6.83 -11.47
N ARG A 31 2.92 -7.62 -10.42
CA ARG A 31 1.78 -7.39 -9.55
C ARG A 31 1.90 -6.06 -8.82
N SER A 32 3.10 -5.74 -8.35
CA SER A 32 3.36 -4.48 -7.66
C SER A 32 3.10 -3.29 -8.57
N THR A 33 3.51 -3.40 -9.83
CA THR A 33 3.27 -2.36 -10.83
C THR A 33 1.78 -2.18 -11.11
N GLN A 34 1.03 -3.29 -11.22
CA GLN A 34 -0.41 -3.23 -11.44
C GLN A 34 -1.13 -2.53 -10.29
N ILE A 35 -0.76 -2.84 -9.06
CA ILE A 35 -1.36 -2.20 -7.87
C ILE A 35 -0.99 -0.71 -7.87
N MET A 36 0.26 -0.39 -8.13
CA MET A 36 0.73 1.00 -8.19
C MET A 36 -0.07 1.80 -9.22
N LEU A 37 -0.30 1.22 -10.41
CA LEU A 37 -1.08 1.90 -11.44
C LEU A 37 -2.53 2.10 -11.02
N ALA A 38 -3.12 1.14 -10.31
CA ALA A 38 -4.48 1.30 -9.78
C ALA A 38 -4.55 2.45 -8.78
N VAL A 39 -3.57 2.55 -7.89
CA VAL A 39 -3.48 3.66 -6.93
C VAL A 39 -3.39 4.99 -7.68
N HIS A 40 -2.51 5.05 -8.68
CA HIS A 40 -2.28 6.27 -9.44
C HIS A 40 -3.51 6.72 -10.24
N THR A 41 -4.20 5.77 -10.88
CA THR A 41 -5.31 6.11 -11.77
C THR A 41 -6.65 6.25 -11.05
N LYS A 42 -6.86 5.50 -9.97
CA LYS A 42 -8.14 5.48 -9.24
C LYS A 42 -8.13 6.26 -7.94
N GLY A 43 -6.95 6.71 -7.52
CA GLY A 43 -6.79 7.44 -6.26
C GLY A 43 -6.60 6.54 -5.04
N LYS A 44 -6.91 5.26 -5.15
CA LYS A 44 -6.79 4.29 -4.07
C LYS A 44 -6.63 2.90 -4.67
N GLY A 45 -5.79 2.07 -4.05
CA GLY A 45 -5.61 0.69 -4.49
C GLY A 45 -5.52 -0.25 -3.30
N VAL A 46 -6.08 -1.46 -3.47
CA VAL A 46 -6.03 -2.50 -2.45
C VAL A 46 -4.74 -3.29 -2.61
N CYS A 47 -3.96 -3.36 -1.52
CA CYS A 47 -2.70 -4.11 -1.53
C CYS A 47 -2.91 -5.57 -1.14
N GLY A 48 -3.86 -5.85 -0.27
CA GLY A 48 -4.11 -7.21 0.18
C GLY A 48 -5.20 -7.23 1.25
N ILE A 49 -5.64 -8.44 1.58
CA ILE A 49 -6.71 -8.67 2.55
C ILE A 49 -6.17 -9.59 3.64
N PHE A 50 -6.31 -9.19 4.89
CA PHE A 50 -5.71 -9.89 6.03
C PHE A 50 -6.61 -9.81 7.26
N PRO A 51 -6.39 -10.68 8.25
CA PRO A 51 -6.97 -10.45 9.58
C PRO A 51 -6.53 -9.10 10.13
N LYS A 52 -7.34 -8.52 11.00
CA LYS A 52 -7.15 -7.15 11.47
C LYS A 52 -5.73 -6.86 11.97
N GLU A 53 -5.16 -7.72 12.81
CA GLU A 53 -3.83 -7.51 13.36
C GLU A 53 -2.76 -7.43 12.28
N ILE A 54 -2.85 -8.33 11.30
CA ILE A 54 -1.87 -8.36 10.21
C ILE A 54 -2.05 -7.15 9.31
N ALA A 55 -3.30 -6.77 9.03
CA ALA A 55 -3.58 -5.58 8.22
C ALA A 55 -3.01 -4.33 8.90
N GLU A 56 -3.19 -4.20 10.23
CA GLU A 56 -2.64 -3.08 10.98
C GLU A 56 -1.12 -3.05 10.92
N MET A 57 -0.47 -4.21 11.07
CA MET A 57 0.99 -4.31 10.99
C MET A 57 1.50 -3.90 9.62
N LYS A 58 0.87 -4.40 8.56
CA LYS A 58 1.29 -4.06 7.19
C LYS A 58 1.12 -2.57 6.91
N SER A 59 -0.03 -2.02 7.27
CA SER A 59 -0.31 -0.60 7.06
C SER A 59 0.67 0.28 7.85
N HIS A 60 0.93 -0.09 9.10
CA HIS A 60 1.90 0.63 9.93
C HIS A 60 3.30 0.60 9.31
N GLU A 61 3.73 -0.56 8.84
CA GLU A 61 5.03 -0.72 8.20
C GLU A 61 5.15 0.14 6.95
N ILE A 62 4.10 0.22 6.14
CA ILE A 62 4.07 1.09 4.96
C ILE A 62 4.26 2.55 5.39
N ASN A 63 3.47 3.00 6.36
CA ASN A 63 3.51 4.40 6.79
C ASN A 63 4.86 4.78 7.40
N GLU A 64 5.45 3.89 8.20
CA GLU A 64 6.76 4.14 8.81
C GLU A 64 7.88 4.14 7.77
N THR A 65 7.83 3.24 6.79
CA THR A 65 8.83 3.19 5.73
C THR A 65 8.74 4.44 4.85
N ALA A 66 7.53 4.85 4.50
CA ALA A 66 7.34 6.06 3.70
C ALA A 66 7.85 7.29 4.44
N LYS A 67 7.55 7.38 5.73
CA LYS A 67 8.00 8.49 6.58
C LYS A 67 9.53 8.54 6.67
N ALA A 68 10.16 7.38 6.82
CA ALA A 68 11.61 7.29 6.90
C ALA A 68 12.29 7.75 5.60
N HIS A 69 11.62 7.59 4.47
CA HIS A 69 12.10 8.05 3.17
C HIS A 69 11.56 9.44 2.80
N GLU A 70 10.89 10.10 3.73
CA GLU A 70 10.34 11.45 3.54
C GLU A 70 9.32 11.54 2.41
N HIS A 71 8.51 10.46 2.25
CA HIS A 71 7.42 10.47 1.29
C HIS A 71 6.07 10.56 2.02
N PRO A 72 5.11 11.33 1.47
CA PRO A 72 3.79 11.50 2.11
C PRO A 72 2.82 10.33 1.86
N LEU A 73 3.28 9.23 1.32
CA LEU A 73 2.45 8.05 1.07
C LEU A 73 1.75 7.60 2.34
N ILE A 74 0.43 7.37 2.24
CA ILE A 74 -0.40 6.95 3.36
C ILE A 74 -1.08 5.62 3.03
N SER A 75 -1.06 4.71 4.00
CA SER A 75 -1.83 3.48 3.97
C SER A 75 -2.88 3.52 5.06
N GLU A 76 -4.05 2.93 4.78
CA GLU A 76 -5.13 2.76 5.74
C GLU A 76 -5.64 1.34 5.65
N ILE A 77 -6.39 0.91 6.66
CA ILE A 77 -7.09 -0.37 6.61
C ILE A 77 -8.58 -0.11 6.61
N GLU A 78 -9.32 -0.95 5.89
CA GLU A 78 -10.77 -0.85 5.79
C GLU A 78 -11.38 -2.22 6.06
N PRO A 79 -12.43 -2.30 6.92
CA PRO A 79 -13.08 -3.58 7.12
C PRO A 79 -13.83 -4.01 5.85
N LEU A 80 -13.77 -5.31 5.57
CA LEU A 80 -14.58 -5.86 4.50
C LEU A 80 -15.97 -6.13 5.05
N THR A 81 -16.97 -5.65 4.33
CA THR A 81 -18.35 -5.94 4.67
C THR A 81 -18.86 -7.06 3.76
N ASP A 82 -19.58 -7.98 4.35
CA ASP A 82 -20.17 -9.08 3.61
C ASP A 82 -21.40 -8.63 2.83
#